data_4179cde8fed53305d46e3459b37934c7
#
_entry.id   4179cde8fed53305d46e3459b37934c7
#
_cell.length_a   1.000
_cell.length_b   1.000
_cell.length_c   1.000
_cell.angle_alpha   90.00
_cell.angle_beta   90.00
_cell.angle_gamma   90.00
#
_symmetry.space_group_name_H-M   'P 1'
#
loop_
_entity.id
_entity.type
_entity.pdbx_description
1 polymer ?
#
loop_
_entity_poly.entity_id
_entity_poly.type
_entity_poly.pdbx_seq_one_letter_code
_entity_poly.pdbx_strand_id
1 'polypeptide(L)'
;MTTTECVTTMNRKDKLQSLMAQMSDGLLEREHQVRLMLLAALSGEHVLLVGPPGTAKSELAKRLKNAFVEANYFERLVTRFSVPEELFGPLSIRALEEDRYNRLTSGYLPEASVAFIDEIFKANSAILNSLLTLLNERQFDNGNRRVNVPLISVVAASNELPEGEELNALYDRFILRSYVLPVSDESFVQLLSGTLNEFDPELNIRLKLDDLDEVQKLAEKVELTAATIEACKEFKNYLKSQDIKVSDRRWRKLVKLMKVSAFTSGFNVTSIYDTWILPHCLWEQPEQFEGLQELYKRLVTVDGKAPPSRLMQVIKAWEERLKEDQQTHKQDAQGRPLFLDRDGEETEKEVSQYQKKDVRGSLLYRDDYNKRETTEKENYYIGGKNKPIIEEVKNTPISLNRSFSKAHIEGRVKEIQSIRNNIETHHNHVNKELSEVSEYFNQHLWLDQSLLSEVTDALHASIKEVDKLLKRATSLESGFKNLPLEAEPVLTLEREGSDVIEGELCDE
;
A
#
# COMPACT_ATOMS: atom_id res chain seq x y z
N MET A 1 57.62 14.12 10.67
CA MET A 1 56.37 14.58 10.06
C MET A 1 55.40 13.41 10.16
N THR A 2 54.63 13.37 11.21
CA THR A 2 53.62 12.35 11.49
C THR A 2 52.33 12.78 10.80
N THR A 3 51.99 12.11 9.71
CA THR A 3 50.68 12.21 9.05
C THR A 3 49.63 11.61 9.98
N THR A 4 48.91 12.48 10.66
CA THR A 4 47.70 12.09 11.38
C THR A 4 46.63 11.80 10.33
N GLU A 5 46.42 10.54 10.00
CA GLU A 5 45.28 10.09 9.23
C GLU A 5 44.02 10.45 10.01
N CYS A 6 43.26 11.38 9.46
CA CYS A 6 41.92 11.74 9.92
C CYS A 6 41.01 10.52 9.63
N VAL A 7 40.90 9.59 10.58
CA VAL A 7 39.92 8.52 10.51
C VAL A 7 38.55 9.16 10.65
N THR A 8 37.92 9.45 9.51
CA THR A 8 36.52 9.86 9.45
C THR A 8 35.72 8.71 10.03
N THR A 9 35.20 8.85 11.23
CA THR A 9 34.31 7.86 11.85
C THR A 9 33.05 7.77 10.98
N MET A 10 32.93 6.67 10.25
CA MET A 10 31.79 6.36 9.40
C MET A 10 30.50 6.37 10.23
N ASN A 11 29.45 7.02 9.74
CA ASN A 11 28.17 7.02 10.43
C ASN A 11 27.65 5.57 10.58
N ARG A 12 26.96 5.25 11.68
CA ARG A 12 26.42 3.88 11.97
C ARG A 12 25.57 3.35 10.79
N LYS A 13 24.74 4.19 10.21
CA LYS A 13 23.89 3.85 9.09
C LYS A 13 24.72 3.47 7.86
N ASP A 14 25.70 4.29 7.49
CA ASP A 14 26.57 4.05 6.33
C ASP A 14 27.39 2.78 6.52
N LYS A 15 27.83 2.50 7.75
CA LYS A 15 28.52 1.29 8.13
C LYS A 15 27.64 0.05 7.92
N LEU A 16 26.39 0.08 8.38
CA LEU A 16 25.43 -1.02 8.19
C LEU A 16 25.07 -1.21 6.70
N GLN A 17 24.90 -0.14 5.96
CA GLN A 17 24.63 -0.20 4.52
C GLN A 17 25.79 -0.83 3.75
N SER A 18 27.01 -0.41 4.03
CA SER A 18 28.22 -0.99 3.42
C SER A 18 28.37 -2.47 3.80
N LEU A 19 28.10 -2.82 5.06
CA LEU A 19 28.17 -4.18 5.55
C LEU A 19 27.15 -5.09 4.85
N MET A 20 25.89 -4.66 4.72
CA MET A 20 24.87 -5.41 3.99
C MET A 20 25.22 -5.62 2.53
N ALA A 21 25.70 -4.57 1.85
CA ALA A 21 26.10 -4.67 0.45
C ALA A 21 27.23 -5.70 0.25
N GLN A 22 28.27 -5.64 1.10
CA GLN A 22 29.38 -6.60 1.05
C GLN A 22 28.97 -8.01 1.46
N MET A 23 28.04 -8.16 2.45
CA MET A 23 27.50 -9.48 2.82
C MET A 23 26.68 -10.12 1.71
N SER A 24 26.07 -9.34 0.84
CA SER A 24 25.28 -9.83 -0.29
C SER A 24 26.11 -10.10 -1.53
N ASP A 25 27.32 -9.57 -1.62
CA ASP A 25 28.17 -9.68 -2.81
C ASP A 25 28.48 -11.14 -3.16
N GLY A 26 28.20 -11.52 -4.41
CA GLY A 26 28.34 -12.89 -4.91
C GLY A 26 27.30 -13.90 -4.39
N LEU A 27 26.33 -13.49 -3.59
CA LEU A 27 25.20 -14.31 -3.17
C LEU A 27 23.94 -13.93 -3.94
N LEU A 28 23.56 -14.73 -4.93
CA LEU A 28 22.42 -14.46 -5.79
C LEU A 28 21.10 -14.66 -5.03
N GLU A 29 20.22 -13.66 -5.08
CA GLU A 29 18.87 -13.68 -4.46
C GLU A 29 18.89 -13.95 -2.95
N ARG A 30 19.89 -13.43 -2.23
CA ARG A 30 20.05 -13.62 -0.78
C ARG A 30 20.09 -12.32 0.01
N GLU A 31 19.89 -11.18 -0.63
CA GLU A 31 19.89 -9.85 0.00
C GLU A 31 18.87 -9.77 1.12
N HIS A 32 17.71 -10.38 0.90
CA HIS A 32 16.63 -10.41 1.88
C HIS A 32 17.05 -11.17 3.15
N GLN A 33 17.66 -12.36 3.00
CA GLN A 33 18.14 -13.15 4.14
C GLN A 33 19.26 -12.41 4.89
N VAL A 34 20.15 -11.72 4.18
CA VAL A 34 21.19 -10.89 4.79
C VAL A 34 20.58 -9.79 5.66
N ARG A 35 19.57 -9.06 5.16
CA ARG A 35 18.85 -8.04 5.93
C ARG A 35 18.22 -8.61 7.18
N LEU A 36 17.50 -9.74 7.08
CA LEU A 36 16.84 -10.39 8.22
C LEU A 36 17.85 -10.84 9.28
N MET A 37 18.96 -11.46 8.87
CA MET A 37 19.98 -11.95 9.79
C MET A 37 20.71 -10.81 10.50
N LEU A 38 21.06 -9.74 9.80
CA LEU A 38 21.73 -8.61 10.41
C LEU A 38 20.78 -7.86 11.37
N LEU A 39 19.51 -7.66 11.00
CA LEU A 39 18.51 -7.08 11.89
C LEU A 39 18.26 -7.95 13.14
N ALA A 40 18.21 -9.28 12.97
CA ALA A 40 18.11 -10.21 14.09
C ALA A 40 19.29 -10.07 15.05
N ALA A 41 20.51 -10.06 14.52
CA ALA A 41 21.73 -9.92 15.34
C ALA A 41 21.74 -8.60 16.11
N LEU A 42 21.40 -7.46 15.46
CA LEU A 42 21.28 -6.14 16.10
C LEU A 42 20.21 -6.11 17.19
N SER A 43 19.15 -6.87 17.03
CA SER A 43 18.04 -6.95 17.99
C SER A 43 18.26 -8.00 19.08
N GLY A 44 19.32 -8.82 18.98
CA GLY A 44 19.57 -9.93 19.88
C GLY A 44 18.56 -11.07 19.71
N GLU A 45 18.03 -11.28 18.51
CA GLU A 45 17.08 -12.33 18.17
C GLU A 45 17.73 -13.39 17.26
N HIS A 46 17.00 -14.47 16.96
CA HIS A 46 17.46 -15.62 16.20
C HIS A 46 16.71 -15.76 14.90
N VAL A 47 17.35 -16.37 13.88
CA VAL A 47 16.77 -16.57 12.55
C VAL A 47 16.68 -18.05 12.23
N LEU A 48 15.58 -18.44 11.61
CA LEU A 48 15.37 -19.76 11.02
C LEU A 48 15.31 -19.65 9.49
N LEU A 49 16.17 -20.40 8.82
CA LEU A 49 16.20 -20.56 7.38
C LEU A 49 15.62 -21.92 7.01
N VAL A 50 14.45 -21.95 6.41
CA VAL A 50 13.77 -23.17 5.95
C VAL A 50 13.99 -23.32 4.46
N GLY A 51 14.28 -24.50 3.97
CA GLY A 51 14.40 -24.76 2.52
C GLY A 51 15.37 -25.87 2.17
N PRO A 52 15.43 -26.26 0.88
CA PRO A 52 16.22 -27.40 0.44
C PRO A 52 17.72 -27.22 0.71
N PRO A 53 18.50 -28.32 0.77
CA PRO A 53 19.95 -28.24 0.92
C PRO A 53 20.59 -27.56 -0.29
N GLY A 54 21.81 -27.02 -0.10
CA GLY A 54 22.58 -26.38 -1.17
C GLY A 54 22.15 -24.95 -1.51
N THR A 55 21.31 -24.29 -0.71
CA THR A 55 20.85 -22.91 -0.92
C THR A 55 21.65 -21.84 -0.19
N ALA A 56 22.92 -22.12 0.11
CA ALA A 56 23.90 -21.22 0.76
C ALA A 56 23.57 -20.81 2.20
N LYS A 57 22.77 -21.57 2.96
CA LYS A 57 22.36 -21.23 4.34
C LYS A 57 23.58 -21.13 5.30
N SER A 58 24.54 -22.04 5.21
CA SER A 58 25.77 -22.01 6.02
C SER A 58 26.68 -20.85 5.65
N GLU A 59 26.78 -20.52 4.36
CA GLU A 59 27.58 -19.38 3.91
C GLU A 59 27.02 -18.05 4.46
N LEU A 60 25.71 -17.88 4.46
CA LEU A 60 25.05 -16.73 5.05
C LEU A 60 25.41 -16.57 6.55
N ALA A 61 25.43 -17.67 7.32
CA ALA A 61 25.82 -17.64 8.73
C ALA A 61 27.30 -17.30 8.95
N LYS A 62 28.22 -17.80 8.09
CA LYS A 62 29.65 -17.45 8.10
C LYS A 62 29.84 -15.97 7.82
N ARG A 63 29.14 -15.42 6.85
CA ARG A 63 29.17 -13.97 6.55
C ARG A 63 28.65 -13.14 7.71
N LEU A 64 27.58 -13.58 8.38
CA LEU A 64 27.10 -12.91 9.60
C LEU A 64 28.19 -12.87 10.69
N LYS A 65 28.92 -13.97 10.91
CA LYS A 65 30.04 -14.00 11.87
C LYS A 65 31.12 -13.00 11.51
N ASN A 66 31.53 -12.94 10.23
CA ASN A 66 32.57 -12.02 9.75
C ASN A 66 32.16 -10.55 9.82
N ALA A 67 30.85 -10.25 9.96
CA ALA A 67 30.34 -8.90 10.21
C ALA A 67 30.72 -8.34 11.59
N PHE A 68 31.19 -9.19 12.53
CA PHE A 68 31.54 -8.80 13.90
C PHE A 68 33.04 -8.92 14.16
N VAL A 69 33.54 -8.02 15.00
CA VAL A 69 34.93 -8.07 15.47
C VAL A 69 35.04 -9.17 16.53
N GLU A 70 36.09 -10.01 16.41
CA GLU A 70 36.43 -11.07 17.38
C GLU A 70 35.28 -12.04 17.72
N ALA A 71 34.35 -12.26 16.77
CA ALA A 71 33.24 -13.16 16.96
C ALA A 71 33.69 -14.65 16.84
N ASN A 72 33.38 -15.45 17.85
CA ASN A 72 33.54 -16.89 17.77
C ASN A 72 32.40 -17.52 16.97
N TYR A 73 32.77 -18.47 16.08
CA TYR A 73 31.78 -19.17 15.25
C TYR A 73 31.69 -20.64 15.66
N PHE A 74 30.45 -21.12 15.76
CA PHE A 74 30.16 -22.53 15.96
C PHE A 74 29.24 -23.01 14.82
N GLU A 75 29.54 -24.16 14.25
CA GLU A 75 28.74 -24.80 13.18
C GLU A 75 28.56 -26.29 13.48
N ARG A 76 27.33 -26.77 13.43
CA ARG A 76 27.01 -28.17 13.61
C ARG A 76 25.77 -28.58 12.81
N LEU A 77 25.88 -29.71 12.11
CA LEU A 77 24.77 -30.47 11.60
C LEU A 77 24.21 -31.35 12.67
N VAL A 78 22.95 -31.23 13.02
CA VAL A 78 22.25 -32.04 14.02
C VAL A 78 21.53 -33.20 13.34
N THR A 79 21.64 -34.38 13.96
CA THR A 79 20.96 -35.60 13.56
C THR A 79 20.18 -36.17 14.74
N ARG A 80 19.30 -37.13 14.50
CA ARG A 80 18.57 -37.83 15.57
C ARG A 80 19.51 -38.57 16.54
N PHE A 81 20.74 -38.86 16.11
CA PHE A 81 21.77 -39.56 16.90
C PHE A 81 22.77 -38.60 17.55
N SER A 82 22.65 -37.29 17.27
CA SER A 82 23.55 -36.33 17.90
C SER A 82 23.42 -36.33 19.41
N VAL A 83 24.56 -36.18 20.07
CA VAL A 83 24.66 -36.18 21.56
C VAL A 83 24.94 -34.76 22.03
N PRO A 84 24.55 -34.40 23.28
CA PRO A 84 24.77 -33.05 23.83
C PRO A 84 26.23 -32.61 23.78
N GLU A 85 27.17 -33.56 23.86
CA GLU A 85 28.62 -33.32 23.81
C GLU A 85 29.08 -32.67 22.52
N GLU A 86 28.35 -32.92 21.41
CA GLU A 86 28.68 -32.33 20.10
C GLU A 86 28.40 -30.85 20.02
N LEU A 87 27.41 -30.37 20.80
CA LEU A 87 27.00 -28.95 20.80
C LEU A 87 27.60 -28.21 21.99
N PHE A 88 27.62 -28.85 23.17
CA PHE A 88 27.94 -28.18 24.43
C PHE A 88 29.32 -28.54 24.99
N GLY A 89 30.06 -29.45 24.35
CA GLY A 89 31.36 -29.90 24.73
C GLY A 89 31.36 -31.17 25.62
N PRO A 90 32.46 -31.93 25.62
CA PRO A 90 32.60 -33.18 26.38
C PRO A 90 32.69 -32.91 27.88
N LEU A 91 32.36 -33.92 28.65
CA LEU A 91 32.57 -33.90 30.12
C LEU A 91 34.05 -33.91 30.45
N SER A 92 34.47 -33.13 31.45
CA SER A 92 35.81 -33.12 31.99
C SER A 92 36.02 -34.34 32.88
N ILE A 93 36.89 -35.25 32.47
CA ILE A 93 37.23 -36.45 33.24
C ILE A 93 37.78 -36.05 34.63
N ARG A 94 38.65 -35.04 34.70
CA ARG A 94 39.19 -34.54 35.98
C ARG A 94 38.09 -34.00 36.90
N ALA A 95 37.10 -33.31 36.36
CA ALA A 95 35.99 -32.82 37.17
C ALA A 95 35.13 -33.98 37.69
N LEU A 96 34.94 -35.03 36.89
CA LEU A 96 34.20 -36.24 37.29
C LEU A 96 34.94 -37.02 38.39
N GLU A 97 36.26 -37.12 38.34
CA GLU A 97 37.08 -37.73 39.40
C GLU A 97 36.95 -36.98 40.73
N GLU A 98 36.56 -35.70 40.66
CA GLU A 98 36.34 -34.85 41.85
C GLU A 98 34.83 -34.71 42.17
N ASP A 99 33.99 -35.63 41.74
CA ASP A 99 32.53 -35.62 41.88
C ASP A 99 31.85 -34.33 41.37
N ARG A 100 32.45 -33.68 40.36
CA ARG A 100 31.94 -32.46 39.76
C ARG A 100 31.52 -32.70 38.30
N TYR A 101 30.30 -32.34 37.98
CA TYR A 101 29.82 -32.38 36.61
C TYR A 101 30.18 -31.06 35.89
N ASN A 102 31.17 -31.11 35.00
CA ASN A 102 31.62 -29.92 34.25
C ASN A 102 31.98 -30.28 32.82
N ARG A 103 31.49 -29.50 31.86
CA ARG A 103 31.79 -29.64 30.42
C ARG A 103 32.94 -28.72 30.01
N LEU A 104 33.72 -29.16 29.04
CA LEU A 104 34.74 -28.35 28.36
C LEU A 104 34.08 -27.60 27.20
N THR A 105 33.76 -26.33 27.43
CA THR A 105 32.95 -25.51 26.51
C THR A 105 33.74 -24.81 25.43
N SER A 106 35.08 -24.81 25.52
CA SER A 106 35.95 -24.11 24.58
C SER A 106 35.80 -24.66 23.15
N GLY A 107 35.41 -23.78 22.21
CA GLY A 107 35.16 -24.14 20.83
C GLY A 107 33.74 -24.73 20.55
N TYR A 108 32.88 -24.75 21.57
CA TYR A 108 31.50 -25.22 21.46
C TYR A 108 30.47 -24.08 21.58
N LEU A 109 29.20 -24.40 21.35
CA LEU A 109 28.08 -23.44 21.33
C LEU A 109 28.02 -22.49 22.53
N PRO A 110 28.32 -22.91 23.78
CA PRO A 110 28.30 -21.99 24.94
C PRO A 110 29.32 -20.84 24.87
N GLU A 111 30.36 -20.93 24.05
CA GLU A 111 31.35 -19.85 23.85
C GLU A 111 31.23 -19.16 22.46
N ALA A 112 30.22 -19.55 21.69
CA ALA A 112 29.98 -18.96 20.35
C ALA A 112 29.32 -17.58 20.44
N SER A 113 29.76 -16.65 19.59
CA SER A 113 29.10 -15.39 19.37
C SER A 113 28.03 -15.53 18.27
N VAL A 114 28.34 -16.25 17.19
CA VAL A 114 27.40 -16.61 16.12
C VAL A 114 27.43 -18.12 15.96
N ALA A 115 26.28 -18.75 15.97
CA ALA A 115 26.17 -20.19 15.76
C ALA A 115 25.28 -20.48 14.51
N PHE A 116 25.72 -21.49 13.76
CA PHE A 116 24.92 -22.12 12.70
C PHE A 116 24.58 -23.54 13.11
N ILE A 117 23.27 -23.82 13.20
CA ILE A 117 22.78 -25.16 13.56
C ILE A 117 21.93 -25.67 12.41
N ASP A 118 22.48 -26.61 11.66
CA ASP A 118 21.78 -27.22 10.54
C ASP A 118 20.93 -28.40 11.00
N GLU A 119 19.78 -28.60 10.35
CA GLU A 119 18.79 -29.62 10.68
C GLU A 119 18.32 -29.58 12.13
N ILE A 120 18.09 -28.37 12.66
CA ILE A 120 17.85 -28.11 14.08
C ILE A 120 16.68 -28.91 14.65
N PHE A 121 15.63 -29.20 13.85
CA PHE A 121 14.46 -29.96 14.29
C PHE A 121 14.68 -31.48 14.36
N LYS A 122 15.88 -31.96 13.99
CA LYS A 122 16.29 -33.35 14.22
C LYS A 122 16.93 -33.55 15.62
N ALA A 123 17.05 -32.49 16.40
CA ALA A 123 17.59 -32.57 17.77
C ALA A 123 16.70 -33.41 18.69
N ASN A 124 17.35 -34.25 19.53
CA ASN A 124 16.64 -35.00 20.55
C ASN A 124 16.32 -34.13 21.79
N SER A 125 15.44 -34.60 22.69
CA SER A 125 14.97 -33.86 23.86
C SER A 125 16.07 -33.36 24.79
N ALA A 126 17.21 -34.09 24.91
CA ALA A 126 18.34 -33.67 25.76
C ALA A 126 19.04 -32.40 25.19
N ILE A 127 19.21 -32.33 23.86
CA ILE A 127 19.75 -31.18 23.17
C ILE A 127 18.73 -30.03 23.21
N LEU A 128 17.45 -30.32 22.95
CA LEU A 128 16.39 -29.32 22.93
C LEU A 128 16.27 -28.51 24.20
N ASN A 129 16.26 -29.18 25.38
CA ASN A 129 16.15 -28.52 26.69
C ASN A 129 17.31 -27.54 26.96
N SER A 130 18.53 -27.95 26.62
CA SER A 130 19.72 -27.09 26.76
C SER A 130 19.70 -25.92 25.77
N LEU A 131 19.25 -26.14 24.52
CA LEU A 131 19.07 -25.09 23.53
C LEU A 131 18.00 -24.07 23.95
N LEU A 132 16.87 -24.50 24.48
CA LEU A 132 15.82 -23.63 24.97
C LEU A 132 16.29 -22.65 26.02
N THR A 133 17.09 -23.12 27.01
CA THR A 133 17.69 -22.27 28.05
C THR A 133 18.69 -21.30 27.43
N LEU A 134 19.59 -21.77 26.57
CA LEU A 134 20.62 -20.97 25.94
C LEU A 134 20.03 -19.87 25.04
N LEU A 135 19.03 -20.18 24.22
CA LEU A 135 18.37 -19.23 23.34
C LEU A 135 17.53 -18.19 24.09
N ASN A 136 16.91 -18.55 25.22
CA ASN A 136 16.07 -17.66 25.97
C ASN A 136 16.82 -16.76 26.95
N GLU A 137 17.68 -17.36 27.72
CA GLU A 137 18.27 -16.72 28.89
C GLU A 137 19.72 -16.26 28.63
N ARG A 138 20.28 -16.64 27.47
CA ARG A 138 21.72 -16.44 27.19
C ARG A 138 22.61 -17.01 28.27
N GLN A 139 22.19 -18.13 28.82
CA GLN A 139 22.89 -18.81 29.91
C GLN A 139 23.02 -20.30 29.59
N PHE A 140 24.08 -20.89 30.09
CA PHE A 140 24.38 -22.31 29.99
C PHE A 140 24.65 -22.89 31.38
N ASP A 141 23.94 -23.97 31.72
CA ASP A 141 24.13 -24.68 32.99
C ASP A 141 25.29 -25.68 32.83
N ASN A 142 26.43 -25.33 33.43
CA ASN A 142 27.60 -26.17 33.41
C ASN A 142 27.85 -26.75 34.83
N GLY A 143 27.26 -27.89 35.08
CA GLY A 143 27.24 -28.52 36.40
C GLY A 143 26.43 -27.68 37.40
N ASN A 144 27.09 -27.24 38.47
CA ASN A 144 26.48 -26.40 39.50
C ASN A 144 26.62 -24.88 39.21
N ARG A 145 27.15 -24.50 38.07
CA ARG A 145 27.36 -23.10 37.69
C ARG A 145 26.54 -22.76 36.48
N ARG A 146 25.89 -21.61 36.53
CA ARG A 146 25.23 -20.99 35.39
C ARG A 146 26.14 -19.91 34.81
N VAL A 147 26.51 -20.06 33.55
CA VAL A 147 27.47 -19.19 32.84
C VAL A 147 26.74 -18.38 31.76
N ASN A 148 27.04 -17.10 31.68
CA ASN A 148 26.52 -16.28 30.59
C ASN A 148 27.21 -16.63 29.25
N VAL A 149 26.44 -16.74 28.19
CA VAL A 149 26.90 -17.09 26.86
C VAL A 149 27.04 -15.79 26.01
N PRO A 150 28.18 -15.56 25.34
CA PRO A 150 28.39 -14.34 24.53
C PRO A 150 27.65 -14.38 23.19
N LEU A 151 26.50 -15.06 23.15
CA LEU A 151 25.77 -15.34 21.92
C LEU A 151 25.08 -14.09 21.39
N ILE A 152 25.39 -13.67 20.17
CA ILE A 152 24.74 -12.61 19.44
C ILE A 152 23.46 -13.15 18.79
N SER A 153 23.61 -14.15 17.91
CA SER A 153 22.49 -14.75 17.19
C SER A 153 22.78 -16.21 16.83
N VAL A 154 21.72 -17.01 16.80
CA VAL A 154 21.74 -18.34 16.18
C VAL A 154 21.03 -18.25 14.84
N VAL A 155 21.69 -18.69 13.79
CA VAL A 155 21.10 -18.97 12.49
C VAL A 155 20.81 -20.46 12.45
N ALA A 156 19.57 -20.85 12.56
CA ALA A 156 19.16 -22.23 12.42
C ALA A 156 18.75 -22.53 10.99
N ALA A 157 18.98 -23.74 10.55
CA ALA A 157 18.50 -24.20 9.24
C ALA A 157 17.73 -25.52 9.40
N SER A 158 16.76 -25.70 8.51
CA SER A 158 16.04 -26.97 8.38
C SER A 158 15.47 -27.11 6.97
N ASN A 159 15.33 -28.34 6.52
CA ASN A 159 14.62 -28.66 5.28
C ASN A 159 13.12 -28.88 5.54
N GLU A 160 12.75 -29.17 6.76
CA GLU A 160 11.40 -29.52 7.19
C GLU A 160 10.96 -28.65 8.36
N LEU A 161 9.66 -28.46 8.52
CA LEU A 161 9.08 -27.80 9.69
C LEU A 161 9.00 -28.76 10.87
N PRO A 162 8.93 -28.26 12.12
CA PRO A 162 8.87 -29.11 13.28
C PRO A 162 7.55 -29.87 13.36
N GLU A 163 7.63 -31.12 13.77
CA GLU A 163 6.49 -31.96 14.12
C GLU A 163 6.47 -32.24 15.62
N GLY A 164 5.37 -31.91 16.30
CA GLY A 164 5.18 -32.17 17.74
C GLY A 164 5.44 -30.97 18.64
N GLU A 165 4.86 -31.02 19.85
CA GLU A 165 4.82 -29.88 20.79
C GLU A 165 6.19 -29.44 21.28
N GLU A 166 7.12 -30.38 21.53
CA GLU A 166 8.49 -30.08 22.04
C GLU A 166 9.26 -29.24 21.00
N LEU A 167 9.18 -29.61 19.73
CA LEU A 167 9.83 -28.87 18.63
C LEU A 167 9.17 -27.54 18.34
N ASN A 168 7.85 -27.44 18.52
CA ASN A 168 7.13 -26.17 18.41
C ASN A 168 7.58 -25.14 19.44
N ALA A 169 7.96 -25.58 20.66
CA ALA A 169 8.54 -24.69 21.66
C ALA A 169 9.89 -24.11 21.20
N LEU A 170 10.72 -24.89 20.50
CA LEU A 170 11.95 -24.42 19.88
C LEU A 170 11.68 -23.51 18.68
N TYR A 171 10.70 -23.87 17.82
CA TYR A 171 10.29 -23.10 16.67
C TYR A 171 9.83 -21.68 17.06
N ASP A 172 9.11 -21.52 18.18
CA ASP A 172 8.69 -20.21 18.69
C ASP A 172 9.86 -19.32 19.15
N ARG A 173 11.05 -19.85 19.34
CA ARG A 173 12.26 -19.06 19.69
C ARG A 173 12.85 -18.35 18.49
N PHE A 174 12.63 -18.86 17.30
CA PHE A 174 13.03 -18.22 16.05
C PHE A 174 11.95 -17.24 15.61
N ILE A 175 12.16 -15.98 15.98
CA ILE A 175 11.21 -14.91 15.68
C ILE A 175 11.19 -14.64 14.19
N LEU A 176 12.36 -14.50 13.58
CA LEU A 176 12.55 -14.25 12.17
C LEU A 176 12.68 -15.57 11.42
N ARG A 177 11.90 -15.70 10.36
CA ARG A 177 11.86 -16.91 9.55
C ARG A 177 11.93 -16.54 8.08
N SER A 178 12.73 -17.26 7.32
CA SER A 178 12.81 -17.08 5.87
C SER A 178 12.77 -18.43 5.16
N TYR A 179 11.93 -18.52 4.14
CA TYR A 179 11.96 -19.67 3.24
C TYR A 179 12.97 -19.38 2.13
N VAL A 180 14.00 -20.23 2.00
CA VAL A 180 15.13 -20.04 1.09
C VAL A 180 14.97 -20.97 -0.09
N LEU A 181 14.52 -20.42 -1.22
CA LEU A 181 14.35 -21.15 -2.47
C LEU A 181 15.70 -21.34 -3.21
N PRO A 182 15.82 -22.33 -4.10
CA PRO A 182 16.88 -22.34 -5.11
C PRO A 182 16.89 -21.05 -5.91
N VAL A 183 18.01 -20.74 -6.52
CA VAL A 183 18.16 -19.57 -7.42
C VAL A 183 17.22 -19.72 -8.61
N SER A 184 16.59 -18.63 -9.03
CA SER A 184 15.66 -18.58 -10.15
C SER A 184 16.35 -18.91 -11.49
N ASP A 185 15.55 -19.29 -12.50
CA ASP A 185 16.04 -19.53 -13.86
C ASP A 185 16.72 -18.29 -14.46
N GLU A 186 16.27 -17.11 -14.09
CA GLU A 186 16.83 -15.82 -14.55
C GLU A 186 18.27 -15.63 -14.04
N SER A 187 18.52 -15.99 -12.78
CA SER A 187 19.84 -15.86 -12.15
C SER A 187 20.72 -17.11 -12.33
N PHE A 188 20.18 -18.20 -12.92
CA PHE A 188 20.90 -19.47 -13.05
C PHE A 188 22.17 -19.37 -13.87
N VAL A 189 22.17 -18.62 -14.99
CA VAL A 189 23.37 -18.40 -15.81
C VAL A 189 24.46 -17.67 -15.02
N GLN A 190 24.05 -16.70 -14.18
CA GLN A 190 24.98 -15.97 -13.31
C GLN A 190 25.54 -16.89 -12.21
N LEU A 191 24.76 -17.82 -11.70
CA LEU A 191 25.21 -18.82 -10.75
C LEU A 191 26.33 -19.70 -11.33
N LEU A 192 26.20 -20.12 -12.59
CA LEU A 192 27.21 -20.96 -13.27
C LEU A 192 28.50 -20.21 -13.60
N SER A 193 28.42 -18.92 -13.87
CA SER A 193 29.57 -18.08 -14.24
C SER A 193 30.19 -17.30 -13.09
N GLY A 194 29.47 -17.20 -11.96
CA GLY A 194 29.88 -16.43 -10.80
C GLY A 194 30.92 -17.17 -9.95
N THR A 195 31.80 -16.41 -9.32
CA THR A 195 32.69 -16.89 -8.26
C THR A 195 32.16 -16.37 -6.91
N LEU A 196 32.06 -17.24 -5.93
CA LEU A 196 31.79 -16.80 -4.55
C LEU A 196 33.05 -16.11 -4.02
N ASN A 197 32.93 -14.81 -3.79
CA ASN A 197 34.01 -14.07 -3.14
C ASN A 197 34.01 -14.37 -1.64
N GLU A 198 35.19 -14.54 -1.08
CA GLU A 198 35.32 -14.65 0.37
C GLU A 198 34.94 -13.31 1.02
N PHE A 199 33.98 -13.35 1.95
CA PHE A 199 33.54 -12.16 2.67
C PHE A 199 34.43 -11.93 3.89
N ASP A 200 35.31 -10.97 3.78
CA ASP A 200 36.21 -10.54 4.88
C ASP A 200 36.29 -9.00 4.91
N PRO A 201 35.27 -8.34 5.49
CA PRO A 201 35.19 -6.87 5.50
C PRO A 201 36.33 -6.27 6.35
N GLU A 202 36.73 -5.05 6.00
CA GLU A 202 37.70 -4.29 6.77
C GLU A 202 37.25 -4.09 8.24
N LEU A 203 38.19 -4.02 9.17
CA LEU A 203 37.90 -3.91 10.60
C LEU A 203 37.06 -2.66 10.99
N ASN A 204 37.20 -1.56 10.23
CA ASN A 204 36.43 -0.33 10.42
C ASN A 204 34.95 -0.48 10.11
N ILE A 205 34.58 -1.46 9.25
CA ILE A 205 33.21 -1.76 8.83
C ILE A 205 32.55 -2.79 9.78
N ARG A 206 33.35 -3.66 10.44
CA ARG A 206 32.82 -4.68 11.34
C ARG A 206 32.18 -4.06 12.58
N LEU A 207 31.12 -4.67 13.05
CA LEU A 207 30.41 -4.29 14.28
C LEU A 207 31.13 -4.80 15.52
N LYS A 208 31.16 -4.01 16.58
CA LYS A 208 31.63 -4.44 17.90
C LYS A 208 30.46 -4.90 18.75
N LEU A 209 30.72 -5.70 19.79
CA LEU A 209 29.68 -6.13 20.75
C LEU A 209 29.05 -4.92 21.47
N ASP A 210 29.84 -3.93 21.81
CA ASP A 210 29.36 -2.68 22.44
C ASP A 210 28.37 -1.92 21.53
N ASP A 211 28.57 -1.98 20.19
CA ASP A 211 27.66 -1.35 19.22
C ASP A 211 26.26 -1.99 19.28
N LEU A 212 26.16 -3.32 19.55
CA LEU A 212 24.89 -4.03 19.67
C LEU A 212 24.13 -3.60 20.93
N ASP A 213 24.82 -3.56 22.07
CA ASP A 213 24.21 -3.14 23.34
C ASP A 213 23.72 -1.71 23.28
N GLU A 214 24.49 -0.82 22.64
CA GLU A 214 24.11 0.56 22.43
C GLU A 214 22.85 0.67 21.53
N VAL A 215 22.83 -0.05 20.40
CA VAL A 215 21.68 -0.08 19.49
C VAL A 215 20.44 -0.55 20.22
N GLN A 216 20.50 -1.63 20.98
CA GLN A 216 19.35 -2.17 21.71
C GLN A 216 18.81 -1.18 22.75
N LYS A 217 19.70 -0.57 23.56
CA LYS A 217 19.32 0.42 24.58
C LYS A 217 18.70 1.69 23.98
N LEU A 218 19.25 2.17 22.88
CA LEU A 218 18.76 3.39 22.23
C LEU A 218 17.47 3.14 21.46
N ALA A 219 17.34 1.99 20.80
CA ALA A 219 16.12 1.60 20.11
C ALA A 219 14.90 1.46 21.05
N GLU A 220 15.10 1.13 22.34
CA GLU A 220 14.01 1.10 23.32
C GLU A 220 13.30 2.46 23.44
N LYS A 221 14.03 3.57 23.24
CA LYS A 221 13.50 4.95 23.32
C LYS A 221 12.68 5.36 22.09
N VAL A 222 12.74 4.59 21.00
CA VAL A 222 11.96 4.86 19.78
C VAL A 222 10.48 4.71 20.12
N GLU A 223 9.67 5.70 19.73
CA GLU A 223 8.23 5.70 19.96
C GLU A 223 7.47 4.97 18.85
N LEU A 224 6.37 4.30 19.23
CA LEU A 224 5.46 3.69 18.27
C LEU A 224 4.43 4.71 17.82
N THR A 225 4.31 4.92 16.51
CA THR A 225 3.25 5.78 15.97
C THR A 225 1.88 5.09 15.99
N ALA A 226 0.81 5.90 15.93
CA ALA A 226 -0.54 5.39 15.83
C ALA A 226 -0.75 4.49 14.59
N ALA A 227 -0.12 4.85 13.45
CA ALA A 227 -0.16 4.08 12.22
C ALA A 227 0.48 2.68 12.39
N THR A 228 1.65 2.59 13.03
CA THR A 228 2.30 1.30 13.34
C THR A 228 1.42 0.44 14.25
N ILE A 229 0.80 1.04 15.28
CA ILE A 229 -0.08 0.32 16.21
C ILE A 229 -1.30 -0.21 15.48
N GLU A 230 -1.92 0.58 14.61
CA GLU A 230 -3.09 0.16 13.85
C GLU A 230 -2.74 -0.96 12.86
N ALA A 231 -1.62 -0.86 12.17
CA ALA A 231 -1.12 -1.95 11.33
C ALA A 231 -0.92 -3.25 12.12
N CYS A 232 -0.35 -3.19 13.33
CA CYS A 232 -0.22 -4.37 14.20
C CYS A 232 -1.58 -4.98 14.59
N LYS A 233 -2.63 -4.14 14.80
CA LYS A 233 -3.99 -4.64 15.06
C LYS A 233 -4.57 -5.34 13.83
N GLU A 234 -4.38 -4.78 12.63
CA GLU A 234 -4.82 -5.41 11.39
C GLU A 234 -4.14 -6.77 11.18
N PHE A 235 -2.82 -6.88 11.41
CA PHE A 235 -2.13 -8.18 11.40
C PHE A 235 -2.71 -9.14 12.44
N LYS A 236 -2.99 -8.68 13.65
CA LYS A 236 -3.61 -9.51 14.71
C LYS A 236 -5.00 -10.00 14.31
N ASN A 237 -5.81 -9.15 13.70
CA ASN A 237 -7.14 -9.51 13.21
C ASN A 237 -7.05 -10.55 12.07
N TYR A 238 -6.13 -10.34 11.13
CA TYR A 238 -5.87 -11.29 10.05
C TYR A 238 -5.45 -12.67 10.59
N LEU A 239 -4.47 -12.72 11.50
CA LEU A 239 -4.00 -13.97 12.11
C LEU A 239 -5.14 -14.71 12.84
N LYS A 240 -6.00 -13.96 13.54
CA LYS A 240 -7.17 -14.53 14.19
C LYS A 240 -8.15 -15.14 13.17
N SER A 241 -8.32 -14.54 12.00
CA SER A 241 -9.16 -15.09 10.92
C SER A 241 -8.58 -16.37 10.32
N GLN A 242 -7.26 -16.56 10.42
CA GLN A 242 -6.53 -17.76 9.96
C GLN A 242 -6.28 -18.79 11.09
N ASP A 243 -6.87 -18.59 12.28
CA ASP A 243 -6.66 -19.41 13.49
C ASP A 243 -5.19 -19.54 13.94
N ILE A 244 -4.35 -18.55 13.60
CA ILE A 244 -2.95 -18.48 14.02
C ILE A 244 -2.86 -17.73 15.34
N LYS A 245 -2.26 -18.38 16.36
CA LYS A 245 -2.11 -17.82 17.70
C LYS A 245 -0.70 -17.28 17.92
N VAL A 246 -0.60 -16.00 18.23
CA VAL A 246 0.67 -15.33 18.52
C VAL A 246 0.71 -14.91 19.99
N SER A 247 1.75 -15.32 20.72
CA SER A 247 1.91 -15.00 22.14
C SER A 247 2.23 -13.51 22.36
N ASP A 248 1.83 -12.98 23.54
CA ASP A 248 2.15 -11.59 23.92
C ASP A 248 3.67 -11.36 24.00
N ARG A 249 4.44 -12.36 24.38
CA ARG A 249 5.91 -12.33 24.35
C ARG A 249 6.41 -12.10 22.94
N ARG A 250 5.83 -12.80 21.94
CA ARG A 250 6.23 -12.65 20.54
C ARG A 250 5.92 -11.24 20.03
N TRP A 251 4.74 -10.68 20.35
CA TRP A 251 4.40 -9.29 20.01
C TRP A 251 5.41 -8.28 20.59
N ARG A 252 5.85 -8.44 21.84
CA ARG A 252 6.89 -7.57 22.43
C ARG A 252 8.20 -7.62 21.66
N LYS A 253 8.60 -8.81 21.19
CA LYS A 253 9.82 -8.98 20.39
C LYS A 253 9.67 -8.37 18.99
N LEU A 254 8.49 -8.48 18.37
CA LEU A 254 8.16 -7.82 17.10
C LEU A 254 8.27 -6.30 17.21
N VAL A 255 7.75 -5.72 18.28
CA VAL A 255 7.90 -4.30 18.59
C VAL A 255 9.37 -3.90 18.72
N LYS A 256 10.19 -4.73 19.43
CA LYS A 256 11.63 -4.50 19.53
C LYS A 256 12.30 -4.47 18.15
N LEU A 257 11.98 -5.43 17.28
CA LEU A 257 12.50 -5.50 15.90
C LEU A 257 12.16 -4.25 15.09
N MET A 258 10.90 -3.81 15.12
CA MET A 258 10.46 -2.59 14.43
C MET A 258 11.18 -1.34 14.95
N LYS A 259 11.38 -1.23 16.26
CA LYS A 259 12.12 -0.11 16.87
C LYS A 259 13.59 -0.13 16.48
N VAL A 260 14.24 -1.29 16.42
CA VAL A 260 15.63 -1.41 15.94
C VAL A 260 15.73 -1.08 14.46
N SER A 261 14.74 -1.49 13.64
CA SER A 261 14.65 -1.14 12.22
C SER A 261 14.61 0.39 12.01
N ALA A 262 13.69 1.08 12.70
CA ALA A 262 13.58 2.53 12.65
C ALA A 262 14.85 3.23 13.16
N PHE A 263 15.36 2.84 14.34
CA PHE A 263 16.52 3.47 14.96
C PHE A 263 17.78 3.36 14.09
N THR A 264 18.07 2.18 13.56
CA THR A 264 19.25 1.97 12.70
C THR A 264 19.17 2.68 11.36
N SER A 265 17.96 3.00 10.91
CA SER A 265 17.69 3.85 9.75
C SER A 265 17.81 5.35 10.05
N GLY A 266 17.95 5.76 11.33
CA GLY A 266 18.12 7.12 11.78
C GLY A 266 16.81 7.80 12.24
N PHE A 267 15.75 7.02 12.49
CA PHE A 267 14.45 7.54 12.95
C PHE A 267 14.25 7.38 14.46
N ASN A 268 13.62 8.36 15.09
CA ASN A 268 13.26 8.34 16.51
C ASN A 268 11.84 7.82 16.78
N VAL A 269 11.07 7.60 15.71
CA VAL A 269 9.71 7.06 15.75
C VAL A 269 9.58 5.96 14.68
N THR A 270 8.72 4.97 14.92
CA THR A 270 8.41 3.97 13.91
C THR A 270 7.42 4.54 12.89
N SER A 271 7.42 4.00 11.69
CA SER A 271 6.40 4.25 10.67
C SER A 271 5.62 2.98 10.33
N ILE A 272 4.55 3.10 9.54
CA ILE A 272 3.83 1.95 9.02
C ILE A 272 4.76 1.03 8.20
N TYR A 273 5.79 1.59 7.57
CA TYR A 273 6.75 0.84 6.76
C TYR A 273 7.63 -0.10 7.59
N ASP A 274 7.90 0.20 8.88
CA ASP A 274 8.65 -0.71 9.76
C ASP A 274 7.92 -2.01 10.04
N THR A 275 6.63 -2.10 9.71
CA THR A 275 5.87 -3.36 9.80
C THR A 275 6.24 -4.37 8.71
N TRP A 276 7.15 -4.04 7.79
CA TRP A 276 7.71 -4.94 6.76
C TRP A 276 8.25 -6.25 7.32
N ILE A 277 8.68 -6.22 8.56
CA ILE A 277 9.25 -7.38 9.25
C ILE A 277 8.18 -8.39 9.70
N LEU A 278 6.91 -7.95 9.88
CA LEU A 278 5.84 -8.78 10.43
C LEU A 278 5.54 -10.02 9.58
N PRO A 279 5.45 -9.95 8.24
CA PRO A 279 5.30 -11.14 7.40
C PRO A 279 6.35 -12.20 7.67
N HIS A 280 7.61 -11.81 7.94
CA HIS A 280 8.72 -12.73 8.21
C HIS A 280 8.74 -13.32 9.64
N CYS A 281 7.84 -12.83 10.48
CA CYS A 281 7.78 -13.20 11.88
C CYS A 281 6.51 -13.96 12.27
N LEU A 282 5.47 -13.96 11.44
CA LEU A 282 4.12 -14.34 11.86
C LEU A 282 3.61 -15.63 11.22
N TRP A 283 4.21 -16.11 10.12
CA TRP A 283 3.79 -17.37 9.51
C TRP A 283 4.24 -18.59 10.33
N GLU A 284 3.43 -19.62 10.33
CA GLU A 284 3.73 -20.95 10.88
C GLU A 284 4.04 -21.96 9.76
N GLN A 285 3.41 -21.77 8.60
CA GLN A 285 3.63 -22.56 7.38
C GLN A 285 4.02 -21.62 6.24
N PRO A 286 4.93 -22.01 5.32
CA PRO A 286 5.42 -21.15 4.24
C PRO A 286 4.32 -20.56 3.35
N GLU A 287 3.22 -21.30 3.14
CA GLU A 287 2.08 -20.89 2.33
C GLU A 287 1.36 -19.66 2.89
N GLN A 288 1.46 -19.42 4.19
CA GLN A 288 0.85 -18.27 4.86
C GLN A 288 1.61 -16.97 4.61
N PHE A 289 2.88 -17.07 4.17
CA PHE A 289 3.74 -15.91 3.97
C PHE A 289 3.18 -14.94 2.92
N GLU A 290 2.70 -15.46 1.80
CA GLU A 290 2.14 -14.66 0.70
C GLU A 290 0.96 -13.81 1.18
N GLY A 291 0.00 -14.40 1.90
CA GLY A 291 -1.15 -13.67 2.44
C GLY A 291 -0.77 -12.58 3.46
N LEU A 292 0.27 -12.83 4.29
CA LEU A 292 0.80 -11.83 5.21
C LEU A 292 1.52 -10.69 4.47
N GLN A 293 2.22 -11.01 3.38
CA GLN A 293 2.90 -10.01 2.55
C GLN A 293 1.90 -9.15 1.77
N GLU A 294 0.84 -9.75 1.25
CA GLU A 294 -0.26 -9.02 0.61
C GLU A 294 -0.97 -8.09 1.60
N LEU A 295 -1.19 -8.54 2.84
CA LEU A 295 -1.72 -7.68 3.90
C LEU A 295 -0.81 -6.48 4.15
N TYR A 296 0.51 -6.71 4.30
CA TYR A 296 1.47 -5.62 4.45
C TYR A 296 1.40 -4.64 3.28
N LYS A 297 1.49 -5.12 2.04
CA LYS A 297 1.40 -4.29 0.84
C LYS A 297 0.11 -3.46 0.84
N ARG A 298 -1.03 -4.08 1.13
CA ARG A 298 -2.31 -3.38 1.22
C ARG A 298 -2.28 -2.25 2.25
N LEU A 299 -1.74 -2.50 3.45
CA LEU A 299 -1.67 -1.49 4.52
C LEU A 299 -0.81 -0.29 4.13
N VAL A 300 0.32 -0.51 3.46
CA VAL A 300 1.24 0.58 3.08
C VAL A 300 0.83 1.31 1.80
N THR A 301 -0.02 0.70 0.94
CA THR A 301 -0.42 1.30 -0.35
C THR A 301 -1.80 1.96 -0.33
N VAL A 302 -2.73 1.52 0.54
CA VAL A 302 -4.17 1.88 0.44
C VAL A 302 -4.60 2.93 1.46
N ASP A 303 -3.88 3.11 2.57
CA ASP A 303 -4.36 3.94 3.66
C ASP A 303 -4.35 5.44 3.31
N GLY A 304 -5.55 6.01 3.16
CA GLY A 304 -5.76 7.44 2.95
C GLY A 304 -5.57 7.96 1.53
N LYS A 305 -5.25 7.12 0.55
CA LYS A 305 -4.78 7.52 -0.80
C LYS A 305 -5.87 7.57 -1.86
N ALA A 306 -6.99 6.88 -1.66
CA ALA A 306 -8.13 6.98 -2.58
C ALA A 306 -8.82 8.35 -2.44
N PRO A 307 -9.24 9.00 -3.56
CA PRO A 307 -10.00 10.23 -3.47
C PRO A 307 -11.28 9.95 -2.67
N PRO A 308 -11.65 10.86 -1.72
CA PRO A 308 -12.81 10.66 -0.88
C PRO A 308 -14.05 10.37 -1.74
N SER A 309 -14.67 9.22 -1.58
CA SER A 309 -15.87 8.82 -2.34
C SER A 309 -16.97 9.88 -2.28
N ARG A 310 -17.02 10.64 -1.19
CA ARG A 310 -17.90 11.78 -1.00
C ARG A 310 -17.66 12.89 -2.04
N LEU A 311 -16.39 13.22 -2.36
CA LEU A 311 -16.08 14.25 -3.36
C LEU A 311 -16.51 13.82 -4.77
N MET A 312 -16.33 12.54 -5.10
CA MET A 312 -16.81 11.99 -6.38
C MET A 312 -18.33 12.09 -6.54
N GLN A 313 -19.07 11.74 -5.46
CA GLN A 313 -20.53 11.82 -5.44
C GLN A 313 -21.02 13.28 -5.53
N VAL A 314 -20.36 14.20 -4.82
CA VAL A 314 -20.69 15.62 -4.88
C VAL A 314 -20.49 16.17 -6.27
N ILE A 315 -19.35 15.91 -6.94
CA ILE A 315 -19.10 16.34 -8.32
C ILE A 315 -20.17 15.78 -9.26
N LYS A 316 -20.52 14.50 -9.14
CA LYS A 316 -21.57 13.89 -9.96
C LYS A 316 -22.92 14.58 -9.80
N ALA A 317 -23.33 14.86 -8.56
CA ALA A 317 -24.58 15.57 -8.29
C ALA A 317 -24.60 16.99 -8.89
N TRP A 318 -23.45 17.68 -8.90
CA TRP A 318 -23.34 18.99 -9.54
C TRP A 318 -23.33 18.92 -11.06
N GLU A 319 -22.78 17.87 -11.66
CA GLU A 319 -22.88 17.63 -13.11
C GLU A 319 -24.33 17.38 -13.56
N GLU A 320 -25.09 16.65 -12.76
CA GLU A 320 -26.51 16.43 -13.03
C GLU A 320 -27.31 17.75 -12.94
N ARG A 321 -27.06 18.58 -11.91
CA ARG A 321 -27.67 19.91 -11.80
C ARG A 321 -27.31 20.84 -12.96
N LEU A 322 -26.05 20.86 -13.38
CA LEU A 322 -25.62 21.66 -14.52
C LEU A 322 -26.35 21.22 -15.80
N LYS A 323 -26.50 19.91 -16.02
CA LYS A 323 -27.27 19.38 -17.17
C LYS A 323 -28.73 19.83 -17.12
N GLU A 324 -29.35 19.78 -15.95
CA GLU A 324 -30.74 20.28 -15.78
C GLU A 324 -30.86 21.77 -16.07
N ASP A 325 -29.91 22.60 -15.62
CA ASP A 325 -29.88 24.04 -15.83
C ASP A 325 -29.54 24.40 -17.30
N GLN A 326 -28.73 23.60 -18.00
CA GLN A 326 -28.40 23.75 -19.42
C GLN A 326 -29.46 23.19 -20.37
N GLN A 327 -30.45 22.49 -19.87
CA GLN A 327 -31.49 21.85 -20.68
C GLN A 327 -32.28 22.90 -21.45
N THR A 328 -32.19 22.89 -22.77
CA THR A 328 -32.86 23.81 -23.68
C THR A 328 -34.21 23.30 -24.20
N HIS A 329 -34.50 22.01 -24.00
CA HIS A 329 -35.72 21.38 -24.49
C HIS A 329 -36.46 20.67 -23.37
N LYS A 330 -37.81 20.72 -23.42
CA LYS A 330 -38.65 19.95 -22.50
C LYS A 330 -38.44 18.45 -22.73
N GLN A 331 -38.33 17.67 -21.66
CA GLN A 331 -38.14 16.22 -21.70
C GLN A 331 -39.26 15.50 -20.94
N ASP A 332 -39.48 14.24 -21.30
CA ASP A 332 -40.38 13.33 -20.57
C ASP A 332 -39.71 12.80 -19.29
N ALA A 333 -40.41 11.93 -18.54
CA ALA A 333 -39.93 11.30 -17.34
C ALA A 333 -38.70 10.35 -17.57
N GLN A 334 -38.43 9.98 -18.82
CA GLN A 334 -37.30 9.14 -19.21
C GLN A 334 -36.13 9.92 -19.83
N GLY A 335 -36.23 11.27 -19.88
CA GLY A 335 -35.19 12.16 -20.42
C GLY A 335 -35.21 12.30 -21.96
N ARG A 336 -36.26 11.87 -22.64
CA ARG A 336 -36.41 12.04 -24.11
C ARG A 336 -37.02 13.40 -24.44
N PRO A 337 -36.51 14.10 -25.48
CA PRO A 337 -37.06 15.42 -25.85
C PRO A 337 -38.53 15.29 -26.29
N LEU A 338 -39.33 16.26 -25.86
CA LEU A 338 -40.74 16.42 -26.29
C LEU A 338 -40.82 17.40 -27.45
N PHE A 339 -41.69 17.09 -28.36
CA PHE A 339 -41.93 17.84 -29.57
C PHE A 339 -43.39 18.31 -29.64
N LEU A 340 -43.66 19.41 -30.32
CA LEU A 340 -44.99 19.79 -30.74
C LEU A 340 -45.27 19.19 -32.10
N ASP A 341 -46.37 18.47 -32.20
CA ASP A 341 -46.86 17.95 -33.44
C ASP A 341 -47.58 19.05 -34.28
N ARG A 342 -48.10 18.67 -35.46
CA ARG A 342 -48.81 19.59 -36.39
C ARG A 342 -50.04 20.24 -35.74
N ASP A 343 -50.66 19.57 -34.78
CA ASP A 343 -51.89 20.02 -34.15
C ASP A 343 -51.61 20.75 -32.82
N GLY A 344 -50.32 20.92 -32.45
CA GLY A 344 -49.85 21.61 -31.23
C GLY A 344 -49.86 20.72 -29.98
N GLU A 345 -50.01 19.40 -30.12
CA GLU A 345 -49.97 18.45 -29.04
C GLU A 345 -48.54 17.99 -28.73
N GLU A 346 -48.26 17.73 -27.46
CA GLU A 346 -46.95 17.20 -27.02
C GLU A 346 -46.76 15.74 -27.46
N THR A 347 -45.68 15.45 -28.14
CA THR A 347 -45.34 14.10 -28.63
C THR A 347 -43.86 13.77 -28.38
N GLU A 348 -43.56 12.50 -28.15
CA GLU A 348 -42.20 11.99 -28.08
C GLU A 348 -41.56 11.68 -29.44
N LYS A 349 -42.35 11.83 -30.54
CA LYS A 349 -41.91 11.50 -31.89
C LYS A 349 -41.32 12.71 -32.58
N GLU A 350 -40.06 12.64 -33.03
CA GLU A 350 -39.41 13.68 -33.80
C GLU A 350 -40.07 13.83 -35.20
N VAL A 351 -40.55 12.75 -35.75
CA VAL A 351 -41.24 12.73 -37.04
C VAL A 351 -42.56 12.00 -36.87
N SER A 352 -43.61 12.66 -37.30
CA SER A 352 -44.96 12.07 -37.30
C SER A 352 -45.49 11.97 -38.72
N GLN A 353 -46.28 10.94 -38.95
CA GLN A 353 -46.91 10.68 -40.22
C GLN A 353 -48.35 11.21 -40.22
N TYR A 354 -48.64 12.14 -41.09
CA TYR A 354 -49.95 12.75 -41.22
C TYR A 354 -50.53 12.47 -42.59
N GLN A 355 -51.84 12.37 -42.69
CA GLN A 355 -52.48 12.33 -43.99
C GLN A 355 -52.39 13.69 -44.61
N LYS A 356 -51.90 13.78 -45.87
CA LYS A 356 -51.76 15.01 -46.63
C LYS A 356 -53.15 15.68 -46.85
N LYS A 357 -53.19 16.97 -46.62
CA LYS A 357 -54.38 17.78 -46.86
C LYS A 357 -54.17 18.66 -48.09
N ASP A 358 -55.29 18.96 -48.84
CA ASP A 358 -55.29 19.95 -49.94
C ASP A 358 -55.20 21.36 -49.36
N VAL A 359 -55.19 22.36 -50.27
CA VAL A 359 -55.14 23.79 -49.93
C VAL A 359 -56.39 24.26 -49.15
N ARG A 360 -57.47 23.47 -49.17
CA ARG A 360 -58.75 23.75 -48.49
C ARG A 360 -58.87 22.94 -47.17
N GLY A 361 -57.83 22.17 -46.80
CA GLY A 361 -57.81 21.35 -45.60
C GLY A 361 -58.47 19.98 -45.72
N SER A 362 -58.91 19.57 -46.92
CA SER A 362 -59.50 18.24 -47.15
C SER A 362 -58.43 17.16 -47.26
N LEU A 363 -58.71 15.97 -46.74
CA LEU A 363 -57.80 14.84 -46.77
C LEU A 363 -57.57 14.32 -48.20
N LEU A 364 -56.33 14.15 -48.60
CA LEU A 364 -55.96 13.66 -49.93
C LEU A 364 -55.75 12.13 -49.89
N TYR A 365 -56.24 11.52 -50.95
CA TYR A 365 -56.15 10.08 -51.23
C TYR A 365 -55.53 9.87 -52.61
N ARG A 366 -54.89 8.73 -52.81
CA ARG A 366 -54.34 8.28 -54.07
C ARG A 366 -55.38 7.41 -54.80
N ASP A 367 -55.86 7.89 -55.89
CA ASP A 367 -56.65 7.13 -56.83
C ASP A 367 -55.70 6.27 -57.68
N ASP A 368 -55.53 4.96 -57.30
CA ASP A 368 -54.61 4.05 -57.98
C ASP A 368 -55.10 3.74 -59.45
N TYR A 369 -56.38 3.90 -59.73
CA TYR A 369 -56.94 3.68 -61.08
C TYR A 369 -56.59 4.82 -62.04
N ASN A 370 -56.88 6.07 -61.66
CA ASN A 370 -56.59 7.26 -62.47
C ASN A 370 -55.20 7.84 -62.20
N LYS A 371 -54.40 7.26 -61.31
CA LYS A 371 -53.05 7.71 -60.92
C LYS A 371 -52.96 9.17 -60.51
N ARG A 372 -53.99 9.70 -59.82
CA ARG A 372 -54.09 11.11 -59.39
C ARG A 372 -54.40 11.23 -57.91
N GLU A 373 -54.10 12.38 -57.33
CA GLU A 373 -54.55 12.78 -56.01
C GLU A 373 -56.01 13.15 -56.02
N THR A 374 -56.83 12.72 -55.10
CA THR A 374 -58.24 13.00 -54.95
C THR A 374 -58.62 13.25 -53.52
N THR A 375 -59.68 14.01 -53.27
CA THR A 375 -60.28 14.17 -51.93
C THR A 375 -61.33 13.11 -51.64
N GLU A 376 -61.69 12.28 -52.66
CA GLU A 376 -62.67 11.21 -52.50
C GLU A 376 -62.08 9.96 -51.86
N LYS A 377 -62.73 9.53 -50.79
CA LYS A 377 -62.30 8.32 -50.01
C LYS A 377 -62.67 7.04 -50.72
N GLU A 378 -63.80 7.06 -51.48
CA GLU A 378 -64.32 5.86 -52.19
C GLU A 378 -63.92 5.95 -53.68
N ASN A 379 -63.52 4.81 -54.22
CA ASN A 379 -63.23 4.71 -55.67
C ASN A 379 -64.37 4.01 -56.38
N TYR A 380 -65.21 4.80 -57.00
CA TYR A 380 -66.43 4.30 -57.71
C TYR A 380 -66.09 3.41 -58.92
N TYR A 381 -64.88 3.51 -59.47
CA TYR A 381 -64.47 2.75 -60.65
C TYR A 381 -64.00 1.30 -60.33
N ILE A 382 -63.50 1.08 -59.16
CA ILE A 382 -62.96 -0.26 -58.72
C ILE A 382 -63.76 -0.85 -57.56
N GLY A 383 -64.79 -0.18 -57.05
CA GLY A 383 -65.63 -0.64 -55.97
C GLY A 383 -64.88 -0.78 -54.65
N GLY A 384 -63.84 0.06 -54.37
CA GLY A 384 -62.97 0.05 -53.24
C GLY A 384 -62.72 1.39 -52.57
N LYS A 385 -61.74 1.50 -51.71
CA LYS A 385 -61.33 2.73 -51.06
C LYS A 385 -59.95 3.17 -51.58
N ASN A 386 -59.82 4.45 -51.85
CA ASN A 386 -58.57 5.11 -52.21
C ASN A 386 -57.61 5.06 -51.00
N LYS A 387 -56.29 4.93 -51.24
CA LYS A 387 -55.27 4.87 -50.17
C LYS A 387 -54.95 6.28 -49.69
N PRO A 388 -54.88 6.54 -48.41
CA PRO A 388 -54.47 7.83 -47.89
C PRO A 388 -53.04 8.18 -48.33
N ILE A 389 -52.80 9.41 -48.72
CA ILE A 389 -51.49 9.95 -49.03
C ILE A 389 -50.92 10.42 -47.70
N ILE A 390 -49.82 9.79 -47.25
CA ILE A 390 -49.14 10.10 -45.98
C ILE A 390 -47.93 10.96 -46.30
N GLU A 391 -47.78 12.05 -45.57
CA GLU A 391 -46.60 12.89 -45.53
C GLU A 391 -45.93 12.80 -44.18
N GLU A 392 -44.63 12.82 -44.18
CA GLU A 392 -43.83 12.88 -42.94
C GLU A 392 -43.56 14.35 -42.64
N VAL A 393 -43.96 14.77 -41.44
CA VAL A 393 -43.74 16.13 -40.95
C VAL A 393 -42.80 16.06 -39.74
N LYS A 394 -41.74 16.83 -39.79
CA LYS A 394 -40.79 16.95 -38.68
C LYS A 394 -41.42 17.87 -37.62
N ASN A 395 -41.60 17.30 -36.42
CA ASN A 395 -42.16 18.01 -35.28
C ASN A 395 -41.14 19.01 -34.71
N THR A 396 -41.63 20.12 -34.12
CA THR A 396 -40.75 21.13 -33.51
C THR A 396 -40.44 20.81 -32.06
N PRO A 397 -39.17 20.79 -31.67
CA PRO A 397 -38.81 20.55 -30.27
C PRO A 397 -39.35 21.70 -29.39
N ILE A 398 -39.91 21.34 -28.20
CA ILE A 398 -40.39 22.33 -27.25
C ILE A 398 -39.19 22.98 -26.56
N SER A 399 -38.89 24.25 -26.88
CA SER A 399 -37.77 24.97 -26.25
C SER A 399 -38.15 25.55 -24.90
N LEU A 400 -37.23 25.42 -23.94
CA LEU A 400 -37.28 26.04 -22.62
C LEU A 400 -36.37 27.27 -22.65
N ASN A 401 -36.96 28.47 -22.54
CA ASN A 401 -36.17 29.69 -22.35
C ASN A 401 -35.90 29.84 -20.85
N ARG A 402 -34.81 29.24 -20.36
CA ARG A 402 -34.36 29.45 -19.00
C ARG A 402 -33.29 30.54 -18.98
N SER A 403 -33.49 31.54 -18.14
CA SER A 403 -32.51 32.55 -17.78
C SER A 403 -32.36 32.58 -16.27
N PHE A 404 -31.17 32.91 -15.80
CA PHE A 404 -30.82 32.85 -14.37
C PHE A 404 -30.36 34.22 -13.87
N SER A 405 -30.74 34.57 -12.64
CA SER A 405 -30.25 35.78 -12.02
C SER A 405 -28.76 35.73 -11.76
N LYS A 406 -28.08 36.86 -11.79
CA LYS A 406 -26.66 36.97 -11.51
C LYS A 406 -26.28 36.38 -10.16
N ALA A 407 -27.10 36.62 -9.11
CA ALA A 407 -26.91 36.07 -7.78
C ALA A 407 -26.98 34.54 -7.73
N HIS A 408 -27.84 33.92 -8.55
CA HIS A 408 -27.94 32.46 -8.65
C HIS A 408 -26.67 31.86 -9.24
N ILE A 409 -26.15 32.41 -10.34
CA ILE A 409 -24.93 31.95 -10.99
C ILE A 409 -23.73 32.11 -10.06
N GLU A 410 -23.57 33.28 -9.41
CA GLU A 410 -22.48 33.55 -8.47
C GLU A 410 -22.53 32.61 -7.26
N GLY A 411 -23.73 32.31 -6.73
CA GLY A 411 -23.89 31.33 -5.64
C GLY A 411 -23.42 29.93 -6.05
N ARG A 412 -23.84 29.45 -7.23
CA ARG A 412 -23.41 28.13 -7.77
C ARG A 412 -21.90 28.07 -7.98
N VAL A 413 -21.32 29.08 -8.61
CA VAL A 413 -19.87 29.18 -8.84
C VAL A 413 -19.09 29.18 -7.53
N LYS A 414 -19.54 29.90 -6.51
CA LYS A 414 -18.88 29.94 -5.18
C LYS A 414 -18.89 28.57 -4.50
N GLU A 415 -20.00 27.82 -4.57
CA GLU A 415 -20.07 26.48 -4.00
C GLU A 415 -19.11 25.51 -4.74
N ILE A 416 -19.03 25.57 -6.07
CA ILE A 416 -18.10 24.75 -6.85
C ILE A 416 -16.66 25.12 -6.57
N GLN A 417 -16.35 26.41 -6.40
CA GLN A 417 -15.00 26.85 -5.99
C GLN A 417 -14.61 26.30 -4.64
N SER A 418 -15.55 26.24 -3.66
CA SER A 418 -15.29 25.61 -2.38
C SER A 418 -14.97 24.11 -2.52
N ILE A 419 -15.71 23.39 -3.38
CA ILE A 419 -15.45 21.97 -3.66
C ILE A 419 -14.09 21.81 -4.35
N ARG A 420 -13.77 22.64 -5.32
CA ARG A 420 -12.46 22.64 -6.01
C ARG A 420 -11.32 22.86 -5.02
N ASN A 421 -11.42 23.83 -4.12
CA ASN A 421 -10.40 24.08 -3.09
C ASN A 421 -10.20 22.84 -2.17
N ASN A 422 -11.28 22.15 -1.83
CA ASN A 422 -11.16 20.91 -1.04
C ASN A 422 -10.42 19.80 -1.82
N ILE A 423 -10.67 19.69 -3.12
CA ILE A 423 -9.96 18.73 -3.99
C ILE A 423 -8.49 19.14 -4.14
N GLU A 424 -8.19 20.42 -4.33
CA GLU A 424 -6.81 20.94 -4.40
C GLU A 424 -6.04 20.69 -3.09
N THR A 425 -6.69 20.87 -1.95
CA THR A 425 -6.09 20.57 -0.64
C THR A 425 -5.73 19.08 -0.53
N HIS A 426 -6.63 18.20 -0.96
CA HIS A 426 -6.36 16.76 -0.98
C HIS A 426 -5.25 16.40 -1.99
N HIS A 427 -5.25 17.00 -3.18
CA HIS A 427 -4.20 16.83 -4.17
C HIS A 427 -2.82 17.22 -3.63
N ASN A 428 -2.71 18.37 -2.97
CA ASN A 428 -1.48 18.83 -2.36
C ASN A 428 -1.01 17.90 -1.23
N HIS A 429 -1.95 17.35 -0.46
CA HIS A 429 -1.63 16.38 0.59
C HIS A 429 -1.03 15.09 -0.01
N VAL A 430 -1.64 14.52 -1.05
CA VAL A 430 -1.12 13.30 -1.69
C VAL A 430 0.25 13.53 -2.36
N ASN A 431 0.45 14.68 -3.00
CA ASN A 431 1.76 15.04 -3.57
C ASN A 431 2.85 15.20 -2.50
N LYS A 432 2.52 15.81 -1.37
CA LYS A 432 3.44 15.92 -0.24
C LYS A 432 3.79 14.53 0.30
N GLU A 433 2.81 13.67 0.46
CA GLU A 433 3.00 12.28 0.88
C GLU A 433 3.91 11.51 -0.09
N LEU A 434 3.74 11.67 -1.41
CA LEU A 434 4.60 11.06 -2.41
C LEU A 434 6.08 11.47 -2.24
N SER A 435 6.35 12.74 -1.97
CA SER A 435 7.71 13.22 -1.72
C SER A 435 8.29 12.69 -0.41
N GLU A 436 7.48 12.70 0.67
CA GLU A 436 7.87 12.19 1.99
C GLU A 436 8.15 10.69 1.97
N VAL A 437 7.33 9.90 1.27
CA VAL A 437 7.53 8.47 1.10
C VAL A 437 8.83 8.17 0.36
N SER A 438 9.08 8.84 -0.75
CA SER A 438 10.30 8.65 -1.53
C SER A 438 11.55 8.97 -0.72
N GLU A 439 11.52 10.05 0.05
CA GLU A 439 12.63 10.43 0.95
C GLU A 439 12.80 9.39 2.08
N TYR A 440 11.69 8.94 2.67
CA TYR A 440 11.71 7.94 3.73
C TYR A 440 12.33 6.62 3.27
N PHE A 441 11.93 6.10 2.11
CA PHE A 441 12.48 4.86 1.55
C PHE A 441 13.97 4.98 1.23
N ASN A 442 14.41 6.11 0.67
CA ASN A 442 15.84 6.36 0.40
C ASN A 442 16.68 6.46 1.67
N GLN A 443 16.07 6.89 2.77
CA GLN A 443 16.73 6.95 4.07
C GLN A 443 16.63 5.65 4.85
N HIS A 444 15.68 4.76 4.57
CA HIS A 444 15.47 3.53 5.33
C HIS A 444 16.42 2.42 4.89
N LEU A 445 17.11 1.77 5.84
CA LEU A 445 18.11 0.73 5.54
C LEU A 445 17.53 -0.60 5.06
N TRP A 446 16.36 -0.95 5.56
CA TRP A 446 15.85 -2.32 5.52
C TRP A 446 14.77 -2.54 4.46
N LEU A 447 14.15 -1.46 3.98
CA LEU A 447 13.06 -1.55 3.01
C LEU A 447 13.57 -1.97 1.63
N ASP A 448 12.74 -2.75 0.94
CA ASP A 448 13.02 -3.14 -0.43
C ASP A 448 12.63 -2.02 -1.40
N GLN A 449 13.51 -1.73 -2.37
CA GLN A 449 13.24 -0.71 -3.38
C GLN A 449 12.09 -1.12 -4.33
N SER A 450 11.82 -2.41 -4.48
CA SER A 450 10.66 -2.88 -5.25
C SER A 450 9.34 -2.42 -4.62
N LEU A 451 9.26 -2.39 -3.28
CA LEU A 451 8.10 -1.88 -2.58
C LEU A 451 7.90 -0.37 -2.78
N LEU A 452 8.98 0.41 -2.91
CA LEU A 452 8.88 1.84 -3.23
C LEU A 452 8.13 2.06 -4.55
N SER A 453 8.44 1.28 -5.59
CA SER A 453 7.74 1.40 -6.87
C SER A 453 6.25 1.11 -6.72
N GLU A 454 5.87 0.05 -6.01
CA GLU A 454 4.46 -0.29 -5.77
C GLU A 454 3.70 0.82 -5.02
N VAL A 455 4.32 1.41 -3.98
CA VAL A 455 3.71 2.50 -3.20
C VAL A 455 3.61 3.79 -4.02
N THR A 456 4.65 4.13 -4.77
CA THR A 456 4.65 5.33 -5.62
C THR A 456 3.66 5.20 -6.79
N ASP A 457 3.54 4.02 -7.39
CA ASP A 457 2.55 3.76 -8.44
C ASP A 457 1.12 3.90 -7.93
N ALA A 458 0.84 3.42 -6.72
CA ALA A 458 -0.47 3.61 -6.07
C ALA A 458 -0.77 5.09 -5.80
N LEU A 459 0.22 5.86 -5.33
CA LEU A 459 0.09 7.32 -5.13
C LEU A 459 -0.10 8.06 -6.45
N HIS A 460 0.64 7.72 -7.49
CA HIS A 460 0.47 8.29 -8.82
C HIS A 460 -0.91 7.99 -9.42
N ALA A 461 -1.43 6.76 -9.21
CA ALA A 461 -2.79 6.42 -9.61
C ALA A 461 -3.83 7.28 -8.87
N SER A 462 -3.66 7.49 -7.56
CA SER A 462 -4.50 8.36 -6.75
C SER A 462 -4.45 9.82 -7.24
N ILE A 463 -3.26 10.36 -7.49
CA ILE A 463 -3.07 11.71 -8.05
C ILE A 463 -3.82 11.86 -9.38
N LYS A 464 -3.70 10.88 -10.27
CA LYS A 464 -4.38 10.87 -11.57
C LYS A 464 -5.90 10.88 -11.44
N GLU A 465 -6.47 10.21 -10.46
CA GLU A 465 -7.92 10.25 -10.19
C GLU A 465 -8.34 11.62 -9.61
N VAL A 466 -7.54 12.20 -8.72
CA VAL A 466 -7.79 13.54 -8.18
C VAL A 466 -7.68 14.61 -9.27
N ASP A 467 -6.72 14.49 -10.21
CA ASP A 467 -6.59 15.37 -11.38
C ASP A 467 -7.83 15.33 -12.28
N LYS A 468 -8.41 14.13 -12.47
CA LYS A 468 -9.68 14.00 -13.21
C LYS A 468 -10.82 14.76 -12.50
N LEU A 469 -10.87 14.66 -11.16
CA LEU A 469 -11.89 15.39 -10.38
C LEU A 469 -11.67 16.91 -10.46
N LEU A 470 -10.44 17.41 -10.42
CA LEU A 470 -10.12 18.83 -10.61
C LEU A 470 -10.56 19.34 -11.98
N LYS A 471 -10.29 18.59 -13.05
CA LYS A 471 -10.73 18.92 -14.40
C LYS A 471 -12.25 18.98 -14.49
N ARG A 472 -12.96 18.03 -13.88
CA ARG A 472 -14.43 18.01 -13.83
C ARG A 472 -14.98 19.21 -13.05
N ALA A 473 -14.39 19.56 -11.89
CA ALA A 473 -14.77 20.73 -11.11
C ALA A 473 -14.56 22.04 -11.89
N THR A 474 -13.45 22.16 -12.62
CA THR A 474 -13.17 23.34 -13.49
C THR A 474 -14.18 23.44 -14.65
N SER A 475 -14.53 22.30 -15.27
CA SER A 475 -15.55 22.25 -16.31
C SER A 475 -16.93 22.65 -15.78
N LEU A 476 -17.28 22.23 -14.55
CA LEU A 476 -18.50 22.64 -13.88
C LEU A 476 -18.54 24.14 -13.61
N GLU A 477 -17.44 24.71 -13.08
CA GLU A 477 -17.35 26.15 -12.82
C GLU A 477 -17.55 26.94 -14.10
N SER A 478 -16.91 26.53 -15.20
CA SER A 478 -17.09 27.16 -16.52
C SER A 478 -18.52 26.98 -17.06
N GLY A 479 -19.11 25.81 -16.87
CA GLY A 479 -20.49 25.51 -17.32
C GLY A 479 -21.51 26.39 -16.61
N PHE A 480 -21.40 26.60 -15.30
CA PHE A 480 -22.32 27.50 -14.59
C PHE A 480 -22.09 28.98 -14.92
N LYS A 481 -20.83 29.40 -15.15
CA LYS A 481 -20.53 30.78 -15.60
C LYS A 481 -21.14 31.12 -16.96
N ASN A 482 -21.33 30.13 -17.83
CA ASN A 482 -21.86 30.29 -19.19
C ASN A 482 -23.38 30.11 -19.27
N LEU A 483 -24.09 30.00 -18.16
CA LEU A 483 -25.55 29.95 -18.15
C LEU A 483 -26.16 31.30 -18.63
N PRO A 484 -27.30 31.28 -19.33
CA PRO A 484 -27.97 32.51 -19.80
C PRO A 484 -28.39 33.41 -18.64
N LEU A 485 -27.97 34.68 -18.68
CA LEU A 485 -28.36 35.71 -17.72
C LEU A 485 -29.73 36.27 -18.02
N GLU A 486 -30.52 36.54 -16.99
CA GLU A 486 -31.72 37.35 -17.09
C GLU A 486 -31.34 38.78 -17.49
N ALA A 487 -32.07 39.36 -18.46
CA ALA A 487 -31.92 40.78 -18.77
C ALA A 487 -32.28 41.60 -17.54
N GLU A 488 -31.41 42.51 -17.14
CA GLU A 488 -31.74 43.43 -16.03
C GLU A 488 -33.00 44.22 -16.43
N PRO A 489 -34.00 44.33 -15.52
CA PRO A 489 -35.15 45.17 -15.78
C PRO A 489 -34.67 46.62 -15.98
N VAL A 490 -34.89 47.16 -17.17
CA VAL A 490 -34.65 48.58 -17.42
C VAL A 490 -35.64 49.35 -16.55
N LEU A 491 -35.18 49.91 -15.44
CA LEU A 491 -35.92 50.85 -14.64
C LEU A 491 -36.13 52.12 -15.50
N THR A 492 -37.21 52.16 -16.28
CA THR A 492 -37.74 53.39 -16.83
C THR A 492 -38.23 54.21 -15.67
N LEU A 493 -37.44 55.17 -15.22
CA LEU A 493 -37.94 56.28 -14.39
C LEU A 493 -38.91 57.07 -15.26
N GLU A 494 -40.20 56.77 -15.14
CA GLU A 494 -41.25 57.71 -15.55
C GLU A 494 -41.07 58.96 -14.71
N ARG A 495 -40.58 60.06 -15.36
CA ARG A 495 -40.67 61.41 -14.81
C ARG A 495 -42.12 61.77 -14.82
N GLU A 496 -42.81 61.65 -13.69
CA GLU A 496 -44.06 62.39 -13.47
C GLU A 496 -43.79 63.88 -13.65
N GLY A 497 -44.58 64.53 -14.53
CA GLY A 497 -44.47 65.94 -14.85
C GLY A 497 -44.68 66.79 -13.59
N SER A 498 -43.77 67.70 -13.34
CA SER A 498 -43.93 68.79 -12.38
C SER A 498 -44.95 69.79 -12.98
N ASP A 499 -46.17 69.74 -12.48
CA ASP A 499 -47.09 70.89 -12.60
C ASP A 499 -46.50 72.08 -11.84
N VAL A 500 -46.20 73.13 -12.58
CA VAL A 500 -45.84 74.48 -12.07
C VAL A 500 -47.08 75.11 -11.52
N ILE A 501 -47.24 75.25 -10.25
CA ILE A 501 -48.19 76.16 -9.63
C ILE A 501 -47.42 77.44 -9.30
N GLU A 502 -47.73 78.49 -10.11
CA GLU A 502 -47.55 79.91 -9.78
C GLU A 502 -48.38 80.26 -8.57
N GLY A 503 -47.81 80.73 -7.51
CA GLY A 503 -48.44 81.17 -6.29
C GLY A 503 -47.69 82.35 -5.67
N GLU A 504 -48.27 83.45 -5.72
CA GLU A 504 -47.94 84.83 -5.35
C GLU A 504 -47.15 85.00 -4.03
N LEU A 505 -46.33 86.03 -4.10
CA LEU A 505 -45.75 86.72 -2.96
C LEU A 505 -46.85 87.29 -2.02
N CYS A 506 -46.67 87.14 -0.75
CA CYS A 506 -47.13 88.12 0.27
C CYS A 506 -46.12 88.20 1.36
N ASP A 507 -45.78 89.44 1.62
CA ASP A 507 -44.86 89.93 2.71
C ASP A 507 -45.35 89.51 4.11
N GLU A 508 -44.40 89.17 4.97
CA GLU A 508 -44.00 89.86 6.22
C GLU A 508 -42.78 89.15 6.82
#